data_a8c6f73cfa9fefeda9b4dcfc2e73e328
#
_entry.id   a8c6f73cfa9fefeda9b4dcfc2e73e328
#
_cell.length_a   1.000
_cell.length_b   1.000
_cell.length_c   1.000
_cell.angle_alpha   90.00
_cell.angle_beta   90.00
_cell.angle_gamma   90.00
#
_symmetry.space_group_name_H-M   'P 1'
#
loop_
_entity.id
_entity.type
_entity.pdbx_description
1 polymer ?
#
loop_
_entity_poly.entity_id
_entity_poly.type
_entity_poly.pdbx_seq_one_letter_code
_entity_poly.pdbx_strand_id
1 'polypeptide(L)'
;MLNLFKRKPSDRAIKKFWKEFCGRADLYADILRSEPEDSEDYIWLLEKVGKSLKLCCLDTTVGYDFRFDALRDPVRFVCLHKNDEYLKQVGERMLALYPAELSEKIAFAVAE
;
A
#
# COMPACT_ATOMS: atom_id res chain seq x y z
N MET A 1 -13.59 -25.28 -13.83
CA MET A 1 -13.00 -24.52 -14.94
C MET A 1 -12.65 -23.11 -14.55
N LEU A 2 -13.62 -22.39 -14.06
CA LEU A 2 -13.38 -21.00 -13.69
C LEU A 2 -12.32 -20.84 -12.60
N ASN A 3 -12.14 -21.88 -11.81
CA ASN A 3 -11.11 -21.85 -10.77
C ASN A 3 -9.70 -21.71 -11.31
N LEU A 4 -9.50 -22.09 -12.57
CA LEU A 4 -8.20 -21.93 -13.20
C LEU A 4 -7.81 -20.47 -13.36
N PHE A 5 -8.82 -19.59 -13.36
CA PHE A 5 -8.61 -18.17 -13.52
C PHE A 5 -8.77 -17.42 -12.22
N LYS A 6 -8.99 -18.16 -11.13
CA LYS A 6 -9.10 -17.54 -9.83
C LYS A 6 -7.74 -16.95 -9.46
N ARG A 7 -7.73 -15.68 -9.28
CA ARG A 7 -6.51 -14.93 -9.02
C ARG A 7 -6.15 -15.00 -7.56
N LYS A 8 -4.87 -15.12 -7.32
CA LYS A 8 -4.34 -15.12 -5.97
C LYS A 8 -3.32 -14.01 -5.83
N PRO A 9 -3.24 -13.40 -4.65
CA PRO A 9 -2.19 -12.42 -4.41
C PRO A 9 -0.81 -13.05 -4.58
N SER A 10 0.12 -12.30 -5.12
CA SER A 10 1.49 -12.73 -5.26
C SER A 10 2.30 -12.30 -4.04
N ASP A 11 2.67 -13.27 -3.21
CA ASP A 11 3.51 -12.98 -2.05
C ASP A 11 4.84 -12.35 -2.46
N ARG A 12 5.39 -12.80 -3.59
CA ARG A 12 6.65 -12.26 -4.10
C ARG A 12 6.52 -10.77 -4.43
N ALA A 13 5.44 -10.39 -5.11
CA ALA A 13 5.21 -9.00 -5.45
C ALA A 13 4.98 -8.16 -4.21
N ILE A 14 4.21 -8.68 -3.24
CA ILE A 14 3.92 -7.99 -2.00
C ILE A 14 5.20 -7.80 -1.17
N LYS A 15 6.05 -8.81 -1.10
CA LYS A 15 7.33 -8.69 -0.39
C LYS A 15 8.22 -7.64 -1.03
N LYS A 16 8.22 -7.58 -2.36
CA LYS A 16 8.98 -6.56 -3.08
C LYS A 16 8.43 -5.17 -2.78
N PHE A 17 7.11 -5.02 -2.78
CA PHE A 17 6.46 -3.76 -2.43
C PHE A 17 6.92 -3.29 -1.04
N TRP A 18 6.81 -4.16 -0.03
CA TRP A 18 7.19 -3.80 1.33
C TRP A 18 8.67 -3.50 1.45
N LYS A 19 9.52 -4.21 0.72
CA LYS A 19 10.96 -3.95 0.74
C LYS A 19 11.26 -2.54 0.23
N GLU A 20 10.65 -2.15 -0.89
CA GLU A 20 10.83 -0.81 -1.43
C GLU A 20 10.26 0.25 -0.49
N PHE A 21 9.10 -0.03 0.09
CA PHE A 21 8.44 0.87 1.03
C PHE A 21 9.32 1.09 2.27
N CYS A 22 9.85 0.01 2.83
CA CYS A 22 10.76 0.09 3.98
C CYS A 22 12.00 0.92 3.66
N GLY A 23 12.55 0.73 2.48
CA GLY A 23 13.74 1.47 2.07
C GLY A 23 13.54 2.98 1.98
N ARG A 24 12.29 3.41 1.86
CA ARG A 24 11.92 4.82 1.76
C ARG A 24 11.07 5.31 2.92
N ALA A 25 10.91 4.48 3.96
CA ALA A 25 9.98 4.78 5.04
C ALA A 25 10.27 6.10 5.74
N ASP A 26 11.53 6.39 6.01
CA ASP A 26 11.89 7.64 6.68
C ASP A 26 11.55 8.85 5.80
N LEU A 27 11.87 8.76 4.52
CA LEU A 27 11.55 9.81 3.56
C LEU A 27 10.04 9.99 3.44
N TYR A 28 9.29 8.90 3.30
CA TYR A 28 7.84 8.96 3.18
C TYR A 28 7.21 9.57 4.42
N ALA A 29 7.63 9.13 5.60
CA ALA A 29 7.09 9.67 6.85
C ALA A 29 7.36 11.17 6.97
N ASP A 30 8.55 11.60 6.58
CA ASP A 30 8.91 13.00 6.63
C ASP A 30 8.03 13.84 5.68
N ILE A 31 7.86 13.38 4.46
CA ILE A 31 6.99 14.06 3.48
C ILE A 31 5.56 14.16 4.00
N LEU A 32 5.03 13.05 4.53
CA LEU A 32 3.64 13.00 5.01
C LEU A 32 3.40 13.93 6.19
N ARG A 33 4.41 14.14 7.01
CA ARG A 33 4.28 15.00 8.20
C ARG A 33 4.50 16.46 7.92
N SER A 34 5.40 16.79 6.99
CA SER A 34 5.87 18.16 6.84
C SER A 34 5.42 18.83 5.56
N GLU A 35 4.98 18.08 4.54
CA GLU A 35 4.63 18.66 3.25
C GLU A 35 3.12 18.69 3.02
N PRO A 36 2.59 19.77 2.42
CA PRO A 36 1.18 19.79 2.06
C PRO A 36 0.87 18.82 0.92
N GLU A 37 -0.40 18.42 0.84
CA GLU A 37 -0.82 17.42 -0.16
C GLU A 37 -0.63 17.85 -1.59
N ASP A 38 -0.55 19.14 -1.86
CA ASP A 38 -0.35 19.67 -3.21
C ASP A 38 1.12 19.96 -3.53
N SER A 39 2.04 19.63 -2.63
CA SER A 39 3.47 19.80 -2.89
C SER A 39 3.97 18.77 -3.90
N GLU A 40 5.06 19.10 -4.58
CA GLU A 40 5.68 18.18 -5.53
C GLU A 40 6.13 16.89 -4.87
N ASP A 41 6.66 16.98 -3.67
CA ASP A 41 7.14 15.80 -2.94
C ASP A 41 5.99 14.88 -2.57
N TYR A 42 4.88 15.43 -2.11
CA TYR A 42 3.70 14.64 -1.75
C TYR A 42 3.11 13.95 -2.98
N ILE A 43 3.00 14.66 -4.08
CA ILE A 43 2.51 14.11 -5.35
C ILE A 43 3.43 12.99 -5.83
N TRP A 44 4.75 13.21 -5.76
CA TRP A 44 5.73 12.18 -6.12
C TRP A 44 5.55 10.92 -5.27
N LEU A 45 5.34 11.10 -3.96
CA LEU A 45 5.13 9.98 -3.04
C LEU A 45 3.90 9.17 -3.46
N LEU A 46 2.79 9.82 -3.73
CA LEU A 46 1.56 9.15 -4.14
C LEU A 46 1.76 8.37 -5.44
N GLU A 47 2.46 8.94 -6.41
CA GLU A 47 2.74 8.26 -7.67
C GLU A 47 3.64 7.04 -7.45
N LYS A 48 4.67 7.18 -6.64
CA LYS A 48 5.61 6.09 -6.36
C LYS A 48 4.92 4.92 -5.69
N VAL A 49 4.16 5.21 -4.64
CA VAL A 49 3.42 4.18 -3.90
C VAL A 49 2.36 3.55 -4.80
N GLY A 50 1.64 4.35 -5.57
CA GLY A 50 0.61 3.85 -6.47
C GLY A 50 1.15 2.90 -7.53
N LYS A 51 2.27 3.25 -8.15
CA LYS A 51 2.89 2.38 -9.15
C LYS A 51 3.38 1.06 -8.54
N SER A 52 4.00 1.14 -7.39
CA SER A 52 4.49 -0.05 -6.70
C SER A 52 3.33 -0.94 -6.26
N LEU A 53 2.28 -0.33 -5.71
CA LEU A 53 1.09 -1.06 -5.27
C LEU A 53 0.39 -1.76 -6.43
N LYS A 54 0.33 -1.12 -7.57
CA LYS A 54 -0.30 -1.69 -8.76
C LYS A 54 0.35 -3.03 -9.16
N LEU A 55 1.64 -3.16 -8.93
CA LEU A 55 2.35 -4.41 -9.23
C LEU A 55 1.93 -5.56 -8.31
N CYS A 56 1.32 -5.26 -7.17
CA CYS A 56 0.79 -6.27 -6.25
C CYS A 56 -0.57 -6.78 -6.67
N CYS A 57 -1.25 -6.10 -7.58
CA CYS A 57 -2.62 -6.43 -7.98
C CYS A 57 -2.81 -6.30 -9.49
N LEU A 58 -1.92 -6.97 -10.24
CA LEU A 58 -1.94 -6.92 -11.70
C LEU A 58 -3.23 -7.45 -12.32
N ASP A 59 -3.95 -8.27 -11.56
CA ASP A 59 -5.17 -8.89 -12.07
C ASP A 59 -6.40 -7.99 -11.95
N THR A 60 -6.24 -6.78 -11.43
CA THR A 60 -7.33 -5.82 -11.42
C THR A 60 -7.07 -4.74 -12.47
N THR A 61 -8.13 -4.27 -13.12
CA THR A 61 -8.03 -3.23 -14.13
C THR A 61 -7.99 -1.83 -13.52
N VAL A 62 -8.44 -1.69 -12.27
CA VAL A 62 -8.58 -0.37 -11.64
C VAL A 62 -7.49 -0.05 -10.63
N GLY A 63 -6.66 -1.03 -10.30
CA GLY A 63 -5.64 -0.85 -9.28
C GLY A 63 -6.22 -0.84 -7.88
N TYR A 64 -5.38 -0.60 -6.90
CA TYR A 64 -5.76 -0.58 -5.49
C TYR A 64 -5.78 0.87 -5.02
N ASP A 65 -6.93 1.37 -4.60
CA ASP A 65 -7.02 2.70 -4.03
C ASP A 65 -6.38 2.71 -2.64
N PHE A 66 -5.79 3.82 -2.29
CA PHE A 66 -5.15 3.98 -1.01
C PHE A 66 -5.15 5.44 -0.57
N ARG A 67 -4.88 5.67 0.70
CA ARG A 67 -4.69 7.00 1.24
C ARG A 67 -3.73 6.93 2.41
N PHE A 68 -3.23 8.09 2.81
CA PHE A 68 -2.43 8.24 4.03
C PHE A 68 -3.18 9.09 5.03
N ASP A 69 -3.17 8.67 6.28
CA ASP A 69 -3.72 9.44 7.38
C ASP A 69 -2.54 10.00 8.17
N ALA A 70 -2.19 11.24 7.86
CA ALA A 70 -1.04 11.90 8.45
C ALA A 70 -1.34 12.55 9.79
N LEU A 71 -2.61 12.58 10.21
CA LEU A 71 -2.99 13.12 11.52
C LEU A 71 -2.73 12.12 12.65
N ARG A 72 -2.46 10.87 12.30
CA ARG A 72 -2.15 9.86 13.30
C ARG A 72 -0.66 9.77 13.55
N ASP A 73 -0.29 9.27 14.70
CA ASP A 73 1.11 9.02 15.06
C ASP A 73 1.24 7.58 15.54
N PRO A 74 1.87 6.70 14.76
CA PRO A 74 2.51 6.99 13.47
C PRO A 74 1.52 7.24 12.34
N VAL A 75 1.99 7.85 11.28
CA VAL A 75 1.24 8.03 10.06
C VAL A 75 0.71 6.68 9.58
N ARG A 76 -0.48 6.65 9.04
CA ARG A 76 -1.10 5.40 8.61
C ARG A 76 -1.28 5.35 7.09
N PHE A 77 -0.84 4.25 6.50
CA PHE A 77 -1.08 3.91 5.10
C PHE A 77 -2.31 3.00 5.06
N VAL A 78 -3.33 3.36 4.28
CA VAL A 78 -4.60 2.63 4.24
C VAL A 78 -4.90 2.23 2.80
N CYS A 79 -5.05 0.93 2.55
CA CYS A 79 -5.53 0.42 1.27
C CYS A 79 -7.03 0.21 1.33
N LEU A 80 -7.73 0.60 0.25
CA LEU A 80 -9.19 0.59 0.18
C LEU A 80 -9.63 -0.47 -0.83
N HIS A 81 -10.21 -1.57 -0.36
CA HIS A 81 -10.59 -2.68 -1.23
C HIS A 81 -11.93 -2.49 -1.95
N LYS A 82 -12.73 -1.54 -1.52
CA LYS A 82 -14.03 -1.22 -2.15
C LYS A 82 -14.95 -2.42 -2.32
N ASN A 83 -14.90 -3.35 -1.36
CA ASN A 83 -15.65 -4.61 -1.39
C ASN A 83 -15.35 -5.53 -2.57
N ASP A 84 -14.20 -5.34 -3.21
CA ASP A 84 -13.73 -6.24 -4.25
C ASP A 84 -13.02 -7.44 -3.61
N GLU A 85 -13.46 -8.66 -3.93
CA GLU A 85 -12.94 -9.86 -3.31
C GLU A 85 -11.44 -10.07 -3.55
N TYR A 86 -10.99 -9.80 -4.76
CA TYR A 86 -9.57 -9.94 -5.06
C TYR A 86 -8.74 -8.94 -4.25
N LEU A 87 -9.17 -7.68 -4.20
CA LEU A 87 -8.46 -6.66 -3.44
C LEU A 87 -8.48 -6.94 -1.94
N LYS A 88 -9.57 -7.54 -1.41
CA LYS A 88 -9.60 -7.99 -0.02
C LYS A 88 -8.50 -9.02 0.24
N GLN A 89 -8.34 -9.97 -0.66
CA GLN A 89 -7.31 -10.99 -0.52
C GLN A 89 -5.91 -10.40 -0.61
N VAL A 90 -5.69 -9.47 -1.53
CA VAL A 90 -4.40 -8.76 -1.62
C VAL A 90 -4.12 -8.04 -0.30
N GLY A 91 -5.12 -7.34 0.23
CA GLY A 91 -4.98 -6.61 1.50
C GLY A 91 -4.65 -7.53 2.65
N GLU A 92 -5.31 -8.68 2.74
CA GLU A 92 -5.03 -9.66 3.79
C GLU A 92 -3.58 -10.16 3.73
N ARG A 93 -3.09 -10.43 2.51
CA ARG A 93 -1.70 -10.87 2.35
C ARG A 93 -0.72 -9.74 2.65
N MET A 94 -1.06 -8.51 2.29
CA MET A 94 -0.25 -7.36 2.65
C MET A 94 -0.13 -7.19 4.16
N LEU A 95 -1.25 -7.39 4.88
CA LEU A 95 -1.23 -7.35 6.34
C LEU A 95 -0.36 -8.47 6.91
N ALA A 96 -0.49 -9.68 6.37
CA ALA A 96 0.28 -10.83 6.85
C ALA A 96 1.78 -10.65 6.62
N LEU A 97 2.16 -9.93 5.57
CA LEU A 97 3.56 -9.71 5.20
C LEU A 97 4.08 -8.32 5.60
N TYR A 98 3.26 -7.55 6.31
CA TYR A 98 3.64 -6.21 6.77
C TYR A 98 4.88 -6.29 7.67
N PRO A 99 5.94 -5.53 7.36
CA PRO A 99 7.17 -5.60 8.15
C PRO A 99 7.01 -4.96 9.53
N ALA A 100 7.40 -5.68 10.56
CA ALA A 100 7.33 -5.17 11.92
C ALA A 100 8.17 -3.90 12.11
N GLU A 101 9.23 -3.76 11.36
CA GLU A 101 10.11 -2.58 11.43
C GLU A 101 9.44 -1.29 11.00
N LEU A 102 8.31 -1.37 10.27
CA LEU A 102 7.56 -0.18 9.89
C LEU A 102 6.61 0.30 10.97
N SER A 103 6.35 -0.51 11.99
CA SER A 103 5.26 -0.25 12.95
C SER A 103 5.39 1.09 13.68
N GLU A 104 6.59 1.59 13.86
CA GLU A 104 6.82 2.86 14.52
C GLU A 104 6.89 4.05 13.55
N LYS A 105 7.01 3.77 12.27
CA LYS A 105 7.17 4.80 11.25
C LYS A 105 5.90 5.06 10.46
N ILE A 106 5.34 4.02 9.88
CA ILE A 106 4.13 4.10 9.07
C ILE A 106 3.30 2.85 9.36
N ALA A 107 2.18 3.01 10.02
CA ALA A 107 1.26 1.92 10.27
C ALA A 107 0.50 1.57 9.00
N PHE A 108 -0.05 0.36 8.95
CA PHE A 108 -0.78 -0.12 7.79
C PHE A 108 -2.16 -0.63 8.18
N ALA A 109 -3.15 -0.33 7.35
CA ALA A 109 -4.50 -0.83 7.53
C ALA A 109 -5.15 -1.10 6.18
N VAL A 110 -6.13 -1.96 6.18
CA VAL A 110 -6.96 -2.24 5.01
C VAL A 110 -8.40 -1.92 5.40
N ALA A 111 -9.08 -1.18 4.54
CA ALA A 111 -10.44 -0.71 4.79
C ALA A 111 -11.29 -0.81 3.52
N GLU A 112 -12.56 -0.54 3.66
CA GLU A 112 -13.50 -0.55 2.57
C GLU A 112 -13.28 0.54 1.54
#